data_1f776d6cf581037db77bd6c79b19e87e
#
_entry.id   1f776d6cf581037db77bd6c79b19e87e
#
_cell.length_a   1.000
_cell.length_b   1.000
_cell.length_c   1.000
_cell.angle_alpha   90.00
_cell.angle_beta   90.00
_cell.angle_gamma   90.00
#
_symmetry.space_group_name_H-M   'P 1'
#
loop_
_entity.id
_entity.type
_entity.pdbx_description
1 polymer ?
#
loop_
_entity_poly.entity_id
_entity_poly.type
_entity_poly.pdbx_seq_one_letter_code
_entity_poly.pdbx_strand_id
1 'polypeptide(L)'
;MLFLTILLVGVIVVVATLSFIKTTSPKKTYTVVIDAGHGGIDGGSVGVVTKNDENHLNLEYAKCLKTYFENFDIGVVMTRTTLDGLYSPTAKNKKKSDMQKRKEIIEKSGADLVVSIHMNSFPTRSSRGAQVFYDQNNPSGKALAESIQKRFVLNVENARKAPKHGDYFMVNCTPLPSVIVECGYLSNPDEDRLLSTKSYREKICYSIFCGVLQFLGVNNV
;
A
#
# COMPACT_ATOMS: atom_id res chain seq x y z
N MET A 1 -64.60 -11.68 18.42
CA MET A 1 -63.27 -12.20 18.83
C MET A 1 -62.37 -12.58 17.63
N LEU A 2 -62.85 -13.29 16.61
CA LEU A 2 -62.05 -13.77 15.50
C LEU A 2 -61.37 -12.61 14.68
N PHE A 3 -62.10 -11.51 14.42
CA PHE A 3 -61.57 -10.34 13.69
C PHE A 3 -60.44 -9.61 14.42
N LEU A 4 -60.49 -9.56 15.75
CA LEU A 4 -59.46 -8.89 16.57
C LEU A 4 -58.17 -9.70 16.61
N THR A 5 -58.26 -11.04 16.60
CA THR A 5 -57.08 -11.92 16.57
C THR A 5 -56.39 -11.88 15.21
N ILE A 6 -57.10 -11.81 14.08
CA ILE A 6 -56.53 -11.71 12.74
C ILE A 6 -55.80 -10.36 12.57
N LEU A 7 -56.35 -9.27 13.10
CA LEU A 7 -55.69 -7.96 13.06
C LEU A 7 -54.39 -7.97 13.87
N LEU A 8 -54.40 -8.57 15.06
CA LEU A 8 -53.22 -8.64 15.93
C LEU A 8 -52.09 -9.47 15.30
N VAL A 9 -52.38 -10.60 14.69
CA VAL A 9 -51.42 -11.46 13.98
C VAL A 9 -50.84 -10.72 12.76
N GLY A 10 -51.68 -9.99 12.00
CA GLY A 10 -51.23 -9.19 10.86
C GLY A 10 -50.24 -8.10 11.27
N VAL A 11 -50.47 -7.37 12.38
CA VAL A 11 -49.58 -6.35 12.91
C VAL A 11 -48.26 -6.94 13.39
N ILE A 12 -48.29 -8.09 14.06
CA ILE A 12 -47.06 -8.77 14.53
C ILE A 12 -46.21 -9.22 13.34
N VAL A 13 -46.78 -9.76 12.27
CA VAL A 13 -46.06 -10.19 11.07
C VAL A 13 -45.42 -8.98 10.35
N VAL A 14 -46.13 -7.84 10.24
CA VAL A 14 -45.61 -6.62 9.61
C VAL A 14 -44.47 -6.02 10.45
N VAL A 15 -44.59 -6.00 11.77
CA VAL A 15 -43.53 -5.53 12.67
C VAL A 15 -42.29 -6.44 12.62
N ALA A 16 -42.50 -7.77 12.58
CA ALA A 16 -41.39 -8.73 12.46
C ALA A 16 -40.66 -8.62 11.11
N THR A 17 -41.38 -8.39 10.00
CA THR A 17 -40.73 -8.20 8.69
C THR A 17 -39.98 -6.86 8.58
N LEU A 18 -40.46 -5.79 9.21
CA LEU A 18 -39.77 -4.51 9.26
C LEU A 18 -38.49 -4.55 10.10
N SER A 19 -38.44 -5.41 11.14
CA SER A 19 -37.26 -5.59 11.97
C SER A 19 -36.11 -6.31 11.28
N PHE A 20 -36.35 -6.98 10.15
CA PHE A 20 -35.32 -7.68 9.37
C PHE A 20 -34.72 -6.86 8.22
N ILE A 21 -35.19 -5.65 7.96
CA ILE A 21 -34.49 -4.74 7.06
C ILE A 21 -33.29 -4.18 7.85
N LYS A 22 -32.24 -4.96 7.98
CA LYS A 22 -30.89 -4.39 8.23
C LYS A 22 -30.60 -3.47 7.07
N THR A 23 -30.74 -2.17 7.29
CA THR A 23 -30.12 -1.15 6.43
C THR A 23 -28.61 -1.36 6.53
N THR A 24 -28.07 -2.23 5.70
CA THR A 24 -26.63 -2.26 5.49
C THR A 24 -26.30 -0.94 4.81
N SER A 25 -25.73 0.01 5.55
CA SER A 25 -25.07 1.16 4.92
C SER A 25 -24.19 0.60 3.79
N PRO A 26 -24.19 1.20 2.61
CA PRO A 26 -23.33 0.72 1.53
C PRO A 26 -21.91 0.64 2.06
N LYS A 27 -21.30 -0.56 1.98
CA LYS A 27 -19.90 -0.78 2.41
C LYS A 27 -19.06 0.19 1.59
N LYS A 28 -18.36 1.13 2.23
CA LYS A 28 -17.47 2.05 1.53
C LYS A 28 -16.42 1.20 0.81
N THR A 29 -16.39 1.29 -0.51
CA THR A 29 -15.37 0.64 -1.34
C THR A 29 -14.16 1.57 -1.37
N TYR A 30 -13.01 1.08 -0.94
CA TYR A 30 -11.76 1.84 -1.01
C TYR A 30 -10.98 1.45 -2.26
N THR A 31 -10.16 2.40 -2.76
CA THR A 31 -9.21 2.17 -3.83
C THR A 31 -7.82 2.63 -3.40
N VAL A 32 -6.80 1.81 -3.63
CA VAL A 32 -5.41 2.06 -3.29
C VAL A 32 -4.57 2.13 -4.56
N VAL A 33 -3.76 3.18 -4.71
CA VAL A 33 -2.68 3.15 -5.70
C VAL A 33 -1.49 2.42 -5.10
N ILE A 34 -1.00 1.40 -5.79
CA ILE A 34 0.28 0.76 -5.50
C ILE A 34 1.27 1.19 -6.58
N ASP A 35 2.27 1.94 -6.17
CA ASP A 35 3.37 2.33 -7.02
C ASP A 35 4.55 1.38 -6.85
N ALA A 36 4.94 0.69 -7.91
CA ALA A 36 6.18 -0.07 -7.94
C ALA A 36 7.32 0.84 -8.37
N GLY A 37 8.17 1.26 -7.42
CA GLY A 37 9.26 2.20 -7.67
C GLY A 37 10.21 1.76 -8.78
N HIS A 38 10.88 2.73 -9.42
CA HIS A 38 11.79 2.50 -10.55
C HIS A 38 11.13 1.86 -11.78
N GLY A 39 11.91 1.37 -12.74
CA GLY A 39 11.44 0.66 -13.93
C GLY A 39 12.17 1.09 -15.21
N GLY A 40 12.26 0.18 -16.18
CA GLY A 40 12.96 0.38 -17.44
C GLY A 40 14.44 0.68 -17.24
N ILE A 41 14.91 1.84 -17.69
CA ILE A 41 16.32 2.25 -17.55
C ILE A 41 16.73 2.60 -16.11
N ASP A 42 15.77 2.85 -15.22
CA ASP A 42 16.03 3.08 -13.80
C ASP A 42 15.86 1.76 -13.05
N GLY A 43 16.95 1.03 -12.88
CA GLY A 43 16.97 -0.23 -12.13
C GLY A 43 16.84 -0.06 -10.61
N GLY A 44 17.05 1.16 -10.11
CA GLY A 44 17.23 1.40 -8.67
C GLY A 44 18.56 0.87 -8.15
N SER A 45 18.61 0.48 -6.90
CA SER A 45 19.77 -0.14 -6.26
C SER A 45 19.90 -1.62 -6.67
N VAL A 46 21.11 -2.18 -6.52
CA VAL A 46 21.40 -3.59 -6.80
C VAL A 46 21.76 -4.30 -5.49
N GLY A 47 21.18 -5.46 -5.26
CA GLY A 47 21.47 -6.30 -4.10
C GLY A 47 22.97 -6.69 -4.04
N VAL A 48 23.58 -6.47 -2.87
CA VAL A 48 25.03 -6.67 -2.73
C VAL A 48 25.44 -8.14 -2.83
N VAL A 49 24.52 -9.06 -2.53
CA VAL A 49 24.71 -10.53 -2.56
C VAL A 49 23.96 -11.16 -3.70
N THR A 50 22.64 -10.92 -3.76
CA THR A 50 21.73 -11.58 -4.72
C THR A 50 21.86 -11.05 -6.13
N LYS A 51 22.38 -9.83 -6.29
CA LYS A 51 22.47 -9.10 -7.57
C LYS A 51 21.10 -8.80 -8.20
N ASN A 52 20.02 -8.92 -7.44
CA ASN A 52 18.71 -8.51 -7.89
C ASN A 52 18.62 -6.99 -7.99
N ASP A 53 18.03 -6.49 -9.06
CA ASP A 53 17.71 -5.09 -9.22
C ASP A 53 16.48 -4.71 -8.39
N GLU A 54 16.50 -3.54 -7.79
CA GLU A 54 15.42 -3.01 -6.97
C GLU A 54 14.09 -2.96 -7.72
N ASN A 55 14.09 -2.54 -8.98
CA ASN A 55 12.87 -2.43 -9.79
C ASN A 55 12.14 -3.76 -9.97
N HIS A 56 12.87 -4.89 -10.01
CA HIS A 56 12.29 -6.24 -10.05
C HIS A 56 11.60 -6.57 -8.73
N LEU A 57 12.30 -6.37 -7.62
CA LEU A 57 11.76 -6.64 -6.29
C LEU A 57 10.54 -5.74 -6.00
N ASN A 58 10.63 -4.44 -6.32
CA ASN A 58 9.52 -3.52 -6.15
C ASN A 58 8.25 -3.99 -6.87
N LEU A 59 8.39 -4.50 -8.10
CA LEU A 59 7.27 -5.03 -8.86
C LEU A 59 6.69 -6.31 -8.26
N GLU A 60 7.54 -7.22 -7.78
CA GLU A 60 7.09 -8.45 -7.11
C GLU A 60 6.35 -8.17 -5.81
N TYR A 61 6.85 -7.23 -4.99
CA TYR A 61 6.19 -6.80 -3.76
C TYR A 61 4.88 -6.07 -4.05
N ALA A 62 4.85 -5.19 -5.05
CA ALA A 62 3.63 -4.50 -5.47
C ALA A 62 2.53 -5.48 -5.94
N LYS A 63 2.89 -6.50 -6.72
CA LYS A 63 1.96 -7.57 -7.14
C LYS A 63 1.47 -8.41 -5.96
N CYS A 64 2.36 -8.73 -5.01
CA CYS A 64 1.99 -9.44 -3.79
C CYS A 64 0.99 -8.61 -2.96
N LEU A 65 1.28 -7.32 -2.74
CA LEU A 65 0.40 -6.42 -2.00
C LEU A 65 -0.97 -6.24 -2.69
N LYS A 66 -0.99 -6.13 -4.03
CA LYS A 66 -2.21 -6.10 -4.83
C LYS A 66 -3.12 -7.29 -4.51
N THR A 67 -2.56 -8.51 -4.45
CA THR A 67 -3.33 -9.72 -4.13
C THR A 67 -4.01 -9.64 -2.77
N TYR A 68 -3.34 -9.09 -1.74
CA TYR A 68 -3.95 -8.91 -0.42
C TYR A 68 -5.14 -7.96 -0.47
N PHE A 69 -5.04 -6.83 -1.15
CA PHE A 69 -6.13 -5.85 -1.24
C PHE A 69 -7.32 -6.38 -2.05
N GLU A 70 -7.07 -7.00 -3.21
CA GLU A 70 -8.12 -7.53 -4.07
C GLU A 70 -8.90 -8.67 -3.39
N ASN A 71 -8.21 -9.54 -2.64
CA ASN A 71 -8.86 -10.59 -1.85
C ASN A 71 -9.73 -10.03 -0.70
N PHE A 72 -9.61 -8.74 -0.41
CA PHE A 72 -10.37 -8.05 0.64
C PHE A 72 -11.37 -7.03 0.09
N ASP A 73 -11.74 -7.13 -1.19
CA ASP A 73 -12.66 -6.23 -1.92
C ASP A 73 -12.20 -4.75 -1.92
N ILE A 74 -10.88 -4.50 -1.89
CA ILE A 74 -10.29 -3.17 -2.05
C ILE A 74 -9.79 -3.04 -3.49
N GLY A 75 -10.24 -1.99 -4.18
CA GLY A 75 -9.78 -1.67 -5.53
C GLY A 75 -8.29 -1.32 -5.56
N VAL A 76 -7.60 -1.76 -6.60
CA VAL A 76 -6.16 -1.48 -6.77
C VAL A 76 -5.88 -0.88 -8.15
N VAL A 77 -5.16 0.22 -8.16
CA VAL A 77 -4.55 0.78 -9.37
C VAL A 77 -3.03 0.68 -9.22
N MET A 78 -2.37 -0.04 -10.12
CA MET A 78 -0.91 -0.11 -10.16
C MET A 78 -0.35 0.94 -11.11
N THR A 79 0.73 1.63 -10.74
CA THR A 79 1.42 2.56 -11.65
C THR A 79 2.05 1.84 -12.82
N ARG A 80 2.69 0.68 -12.59
CA ARG A 80 3.21 -0.22 -13.62
C ARG A 80 2.97 -1.69 -13.26
N THR A 81 2.86 -2.54 -14.27
CA THR A 81 2.62 -3.98 -14.13
C THR A 81 3.70 -4.83 -14.80
N THR A 82 4.63 -4.18 -15.52
CA THR A 82 5.80 -4.78 -16.19
C THR A 82 7.09 -4.21 -15.62
N LEU A 83 8.22 -4.70 -16.10
CA LEU A 83 9.54 -4.17 -15.73
C LEU A 83 9.87 -2.84 -16.41
N ASP A 84 9.10 -2.46 -17.43
CA ASP A 84 9.30 -1.20 -18.15
C ASP A 84 9.04 0.01 -17.25
N GLY A 85 9.69 1.13 -17.61
CA GLY A 85 9.37 2.44 -17.04
C GLY A 85 8.18 3.07 -17.77
N LEU A 86 7.65 4.14 -17.17
CA LEU A 86 6.47 4.86 -17.70
C LEU A 86 6.85 6.09 -18.54
N TYR A 87 8.13 6.33 -18.73
CA TYR A 87 8.62 7.47 -19.50
C TYR A 87 8.29 7.35 -20.99
N SER A 88 8.07 8.49 -21.63
CA SER A 88 7.99 8.52 -23.10
C SER A 88 9.35 8.14 -23.70
N PRO A 89 9.40 7.27 -24.72
CA PRO A 89 10.65 6.93 -25.43
C PRO A 89 11.41 8.14 -25.97
N THR A 90 10.68 9.19 -26.37
CA THR A 90 11.21 10.43 -26.94
C THR A 90 11.55 11.51 -25.90
N ALA A 91 11.28 11.27 -24.61
CA ALA A 91 11.54 12.25 -23.57
C ALA A 91 13.04 12.51 -23.40
N LYS A 92 13.44 13.80 -23.42
CA LYS A 92 14.83 14.23 -23.14
C LYS A 92 15.26 13.85 -21.70
N ASN A 93 14.34 13.97 -20.74
CA ASN A 93 14.56 13.55 -19.35
C ASN A 93 13.57 12.43 -19.01
N LYS A 94 14.03 11.20 -19.18
CA LYS A 94 13.21 10.01 -18.96
C LYS A 94 12.73 9.89 -17.50
N LYS A 95 13.59 10.22 -16.53
CA LYS A 95 13.18 10.17 -15.10
C LYS A 95 12.07 11.17 -14.79
N LYS A 96 12.17 12.39 -15.26
CA LYS A 96 11.10 13.39 -15.07
C LYS A 96 9.81 12.95 -15.77
N SER A 97 9.91 12.38 -16.97
CA SER A 97 8.76 11.86 -17.73
C SER A 97 8.08 10.70 -17.00
N ASP A 98 8.86 9.78 -16.42
CA ASP A 98 8.37 8.66 -15.62
C ASP A 98 7.61 9.15 -14.39
N MET A 99 8.22 10.03 -13.59
CA MET A 99 7.59 10.61 -12.41
C MET A 99 6.30 11.36 -12.73
N GLN A 100 6.28 12.13 -13.81
CA GLN A 100 5.07 12.83 -14.26
C GLN A 100 3.96 11.84 -14.64
N LYS A 101 4.30 10.73 -15.27
CA LYS A 101 3.34 9.69 -15.65
C LYS A 101 2.75 8.97 -14.43
N ARG A 102 3.56 8.70 -13.40
CA ARG A 102 3.06 8.17 -12.12
C ARG A 102 2.07 9.11 -11.47
N LYS A 103 2.39 10.41 -11.41
CA LYS A 103 1.47 11.44 -10.91
C LYS A 103 0.14 11.44 -11.67
N GLU A 104 0.17 11.42 -13.01
CA GLU A 104 -1.05 11.37 -13.84
C GLU A 104 -1.93 10.14 -13.54
N ILE A 105 -1.30 8.97 -13.32
CA ILE A 105 -2.02 7.74 -12.95
C ILE A 105 -2.70 7.92 -11.59
N ILE A 106 -1.98 8.47 -10.60
CA ILE A 106 -2.52 8.74 -9.27
C ILE A 106 -3.72 9.70 -9.36
N GLU A 107 -3.56 10.82 -10.05
CA GLU A 107 -4.62 11.85 -10.20
C GLU A 107 -5.89 11.31 -10.88
N LYS A 108 -5.74 10.36 -11.81
CA LYS A 108 -6.85 9.74 -12.55
C LYS A 108 -7.45 8.51 -11.88
N SER A 109 -6.82 8.00 -10.83
CA SER A 109 -7.19 6.72 -10.20
C SER A 109 -8.49 6.77 -9.40
N GLY A 110 -8.87 7.94 -8.89
CA GLY A 110 -9.94 8.07 -7.89
C GLY A 110 -9.62 7.38 -6.56
N ALA A 111 -8.34 7.11 -6.28
CA ALA A 111 -7.90 6.38 -5.10
C ALA A 111 -8.03 7.20 -3.81
N ASP A 112 -8.09 6.49 -2.68
CA ASP A 112 -8.12 7.07 -1.34
C ASP A 112 -6.72 7.30 -0.75
N LEU A 113 -5.70 6.54 -1.21
CA LEU A 113 -4.32 6.64 -0.74
C LEU A 113 -3.32 6.04 -1.73
N VAL A 114 -2.04 6.31 -1.50
CA VAL A 114 -0.92 5.83 -2.33
C VAL A 114 0.12 5.12 -1.45
N VAL A 115 0.54 3.93 -1.88
CA VAL A 115 1.66 3.17 -1.30
C VAL A 115 2.71 2.94 -2.38
N SER A 116 3.86 3.59 -2.28
CA SER A 116 5.01 3.38 -3.17
C SER A 116 5.97 2.38 -2.53
N ILE A 117 6.34 1.33 -3.26
CA ILE A 117 7.18 0.22 -2.79
C ILE A 117 8.60 0.41 -3.30
N HIS A 118 9.55 0.38 -2.37
CA HIS A 118 10.98 0.53 -2.60
C HIS A 118 11.82 -0.41 -1.73
N MET A 119 13.10 -0.53 -2.10
CA MET A 119 14.14 -1.18 -1.31
C MET A 119 15.25 -0.17 -1.05
N ASN A 120 15.57 0.04 0.20
CA ASN A 120 16.56 1.02 0.61
C ASN A 120 18.00 0.60 0.23
N SER A 121 18.87 1.59 0.13
CA SER A 121 20.31 1.37 0.00
C SER A 121 21.06 2.49 0.71
N PHE A 122 22.13 2.13 1.42
CA PHE A 122 22.94 3.10 2.14
C PHE A 122 24.42 2.66 2.14
N PRO A 123 25.38 3.61 2.09
CA PRO A 123 26.81 3.25 2.08
C PRO A 123 27.25 2.35 3.23
N THR A 124 26.67 2.55 4.43
CA THR A 124 26.97 1.74 5.60
C THR A 124 26.20 0.40 5.51
N ARG A 125 26.90 -0.69 5.26
CA ARG A 125 26.33 -2.05 5.10
C ARG A 125 25.62 -2.61 6.33
N SER A 126 25.84 -2.04 7.52
CA SER A 126 25.09 -2.39 8.73
C SER A 126 23.73 -1.73 8.84
N SER A 127 23.40 -0.78 7.93
CA SER A 127 22.08 -0.17 7.87
C SER A 127 21.03 -1.24 7.56
N ARG A 128 19.93 -1.26 8.33
CA ARG A 128 18.89 -2.29 8.24
C ARG A 128 17.53 -1.79 8.72
N GLY A 129 16.49 -2.53 8.38
CA GLY A 129 15.15 -2.42 8.92
C GLY A 129 14.17 -1.70 8.02
N ALA A 130 13.00 -2.32 7.81
CA ALA A 130 11.90 -1.72 7.07
C ALA A 130 11.48 -0.37 7.70
N GLN A 131 11.24 0.64 6.85
CA GLN A 131 10.89 1.99 7.28
C GLN A 131 9.93 2.65 6.30
N VAL A 132 8.94 3.37 6.84
CA VAL A 132 7.95 4.12 6.04
C VAL A 132 8.32 5.59 6.05
N PHE A 133 8.26 6.23 4.87
CA PHE A 133 8.50 7.65 4.69
C PHE A 133 7.20 8.36 4.27
N TYR A 134 7.05 9.62 4.71
CA TYR A 134 5.89 10.47 4.46
C TYR A 134 6.30 11.94 4.27
N ASP A 135 5.41 12.74 3.67
CA ASP A 135 5.57 14.21 3.63
C ASP A 135 5.15 14.82 4.98
N GLN A 136 6.05 15.61 5.59
CA GLN A 136 5.75 16.30 6.86
C GLN A 136 4.56 17.26 6.78
N ASN A 137 4.22 17.76 5.60
CA ASN A 137 3.11 18.67 5.35
C ASN A 137 1.79 17.95 5.08
N ASN A 138 1.78 16.61 5.07
CA ASN A 138 0.60 15.78 4.89
C ASN A 138 0.27 14.99 6.16
N PRO A 139 -0.58 15.51 7.06
CA PRO A 139 -0.94 14.82 8.32
C PRO A 139 -1.58 13.43 8.09
N SER A 140 -2.38 13.28 7.03
CA SER A 140 -2.99 12.00 6.69
C SER A 140 -1.95 10.99 6.18
N GLY A 141 -0.95 11.44 5.41
CA GLY A 141 0.20 10.63 5.02
C GLY A 141 1.02 10.19 6.22
N LYS A 142 1.22 11.09 7.22
CA LYS A 142 1.86 10.74 8.49
C LYS A 142 1.08 9.65 9.25
N ALA A 143 -0.23 9.79 9.38
CA ALA A 143 -1.07 8.81 10.07
C ALA A 143 -1.03 7.44 9.38
N LEU A 144 -1.05 7.40 8.03
CA LEU A 144 -0.87 6.18 7.25
C LEU A 144 0.51 5.55 7.50
N ALA A 145 1.57 6.35 7.49
CA ALA A 145 2.94 5.89 7.76
C ALA A 145 3.08 5.31 9.17
N GLU A 146 2.51 5.96 10.19
CA GLU A 146 2.51 5.48 11.58
C GLU A 146 1.77 4.14 11.71
N SER A 147 0.64 4.00 11.03
CA SER A 147 -0.15 2.77 11.04
C SER A 147 0.63 1.59 10.43
N ILE A 148 1.25 1.77 9.26
CA ILE A 148 2.05 0.73 8.61
C ILE A 148 3.31 0.43 9.44
N GLN A 149 4.02 1.47 9.92
CA GLN A 149 5.24 1.28 10.70
C GLN A 149 4.99 0.50 12.00
N LYS A 150 3.86 0.74 12.66
CA LYS A 150 3.45 -0.03 13.84
C LYS A 150 3.32 -1.52 13.52
N ARG A 151 2.77 -1.88 12.38
CA ARG A 151 2.69 -3.28 11.93
C ARG A 151 4.07 -3.86 11.61
N PHE A 152 4.96 -3.08 11.04
CA PHE A 152 6.36 -3.53 10.85
C PHE A 152 7.05 -3.83 12.18
N VAL A 153 6.93 -2.96 13.17
CA VAL A 153 7.52 -3.19 14.51
C VAL A 153 7.00 -4.47 15.16
N LEU A 154 5.74 -4.83 14.91
CA LEU A 154 5.14 -6.05 15.45
C LEU A 154 5.54 -7.32 14.70
N ASN A 155 5.72 -7.24 13.39
CA ASN A 155 5.79 -8.43 12.52
C ASN A 155 7.15 -8.63 11.87
N VAL A 156 7.96 -7.57 11.72
CA VAL A 156 9.21 -7.60 10.95
C VAL A 156 10.38 -7.39 11.89
N GLU A 157 11.25 -8.38 11.93
CA GLU A 157 12.47 -8.31 12.72
C GLU A 157 13.37 -7.15 12.26
N ASN A 158 13.96 -6.44 13.20
CA ASN A 158 14.80 -5.25 12.93
C ASN A 158 14.09 -4.05 12.27
N ALA A 159 12.75 -4.01 12.16
CA ALA A 159 12.06 -2.84 11.65
C ALA A 159 12.42 -1.57 12.44
N ARG A 160 12.48 -0.43 11.74
CA ARG A 160 12.67 0.87 12.40
C ARG A 160 11.51 1.15 13.35
N LYS A 161 11.80 1.78 14.50
CA LYS A 161 10.78 2.01 15.54
C LYS A 161 9.71 3.03 15.15
N ALA A 162 10.06 3.96 14.24
CA ALA A 162 9.17 5.04 13.82
C ALA A 162 9.29 5.31 12.31
N PRO A 163 8.23 5.81 11.66
CA PRO A 163 8.33 6.33 10.31
C PRO A 163 9.18 7.61 10.30
N LYS A 164 9.60 8.04 9.12
CA LYS A 164 10.45 9.21 8.94
C LYS A 164 9.84 10.13 7.87
N HIS A 165 9.93 11.44 8.07
CA HIS A 165 9.61 12.37 7.00
C HIS A 165 10.72 12.37 5.94
N GLY A 166 10.34 12.60 4.67
CA GLY A 166 11.28 12.71 3.56
C GLY A 166 10.71 13.55 2.43
N ASP A 167 11.58 14.26 1.75
CA ASP A 167 11.23 15.08 0.57
C ASP A 167 11.36 14.21 -0.69
N TYR A 168 10.36 13.39 -0.95
CA TYR A 168 10.29 12.53 -2.13
C TYR A 168 9.11 12.91 -3.02
N PHE A 169 9.32 12.88 -4.33
CA PHE A 169 8.29 13.22 -5.29
C PHE A 169 6.97 12.45 -5.05
N MET A 170 7.04 11.15 -4.80
CA MET A 170 5.85 10.30 -4.68
C MET A 170 4.98 10.59 -3.45
N VAL A 171 5.53 11.19 -2.39
CA VAL A 171 4.74 11.61 -1.22
C VAL A 171 4.26 13.05 -1.33
N ASN A 172 4.86 13.86 -2.24
CA ASN A 172 4.56 15.29 -2.38
C ASN A 172 3.70 15.60 -3.63
N CYS A 173 3.59 14.67 -4.58
CA CYS A 173 2.96 14.94 -5.89
C CYS A 173 1.43 14.97 -5.86
N THR A 174 0.80 14.60 -4.75
CA THR A 174 -0.66 14.50 -4.60
C THR A 174 -1.10 14.89 -3.18
N PRO A 175 -2.29 15.44 -2.98
CA PRO A 175 -2.83 15.69 -1.64
C PRO A 175 -3.31 14.41 -0.92
N LEU A 176 -3.38 13.27 -1.60
CA LEU A 176 -3.79 12.01 -0.99
C LEU A 176 -2.81 11.60 0.12
N PRO A 177 -3.26 10.85 1.14
CA PRO A 177 -2.36 10.13 2.04
C PRO A 177 -1.39 9.27 1.24
N SER A 178 -0.11 9.61 1.26
CA SER A 178 0.91 8.96 0.42
C SER A 178 2.13 8.59 1.24
N VAL A 179 2.64 7.38 1.02
CA VAL A 179 3.83 6.88 1.69
C VAL A 179 4.79 6.19 0.72
N ILE A 180 6.09 6.25 1.03
CA ILE A 180 7.09 5.35 0.48
C ILE A 180 7.43 4.32 1.54
N VAL A 181 7.37 3.05 1.16
CA VAL A 181 7.72 1.92 2.01
C VAL A 181 9.06 1.36 1.55
N GLU A 182 10.09 1.59 2.35
CA GLU A 182 11.40 0.97 2.20
C GLU A 182 11.36 -0.38 2.93
N CYS A 183 11.26 -1.48 2.17
CA CYS A 183 11.02 -2.82 2.71
C CYS A 183 12.23 -3.42 3.46
N GLY A 184 13.42 -2.88 3.25
CA GLY A 184 14.71 -3.28 3.81
C GLY A 184 15.84 -2.76 2.95
N TYR A 185 17.09 -3.09 3.29
CA TYR A 185 18.29 -2.53 2.67
C TYR A 185 18.99 -3.54 1.74
N LEU A 186 18.99 -3.28 0.42
CA LEU A 186 19.77 -4.06 -0.56
C LEU A 186 21.27 -3.95 -0.34
N SER A 187 21.75 -2.89 0.31
CA SER A 187 23.14 -2.71 0.71
C SER A 187 23.56 -3.57 1.91
N ASN A 188 22.61 -4.14 2.67
CA ASN A 188 22.86 -5.04 3.78
C ASN A 188 22.82 -6.50 3.31
N PRO A 189 23.90 -7.31 3.50
CA PRO A 189 23.94 -8.69 2.97
C PRO A 189 22.84 -9.61 3.49
N ASP A 190 22.41 -9.45 4.73
CA ASP A 190 21.39 -10.31 5.33
C ASP A 190 20.00 -9.91 4.85
N GLU A 191 19.71 -8.59 4.80
CA GLU A 191 18.43 -8.11 4.29
C GLU A 191 18.26 -8.31 2.79
N ASP A 192 19.31 -8.16 1.98
CA ASP A 192 19.27 -8.48 0.55
C ASP A 192 18.85 -9.94 0.30
N ARG A 193 19.40 -10.90 1.07
CA ARG A 193 18.94 -12.30 1.01
C ARG A 193 17.47 -12.43 1.41
N LEU A 194 17.05 -11.79 2.52
CA LEU A 194 15.66 -11.84 3.01
C LEU A 194 14.69 -11.24 2.00
N LEU A 195 14.98 -10.06 1.45
CA LEU A 195 14.17 -9.35 0.47
C LEU A 195 13.89 -10.17 -0.79
N SER A 196 14.80 -11.07 -1.14
CA SER A 196 14.68 -11.99 -2.28
C SER A 196 13.85 -13.24 -1.99
N THR A 197 13.39 -13.45 -0.73
CA THR A 197 12.58 -14.62 -0.37
C THR A 197 11.08 -14.33 -0.46
N LYS A 198 10.29 -15.33 -0.88
CA LYS A 198 8.83 -15.26 -0.92
C LYS A 198 8.26 -15.03 0.48
N SER A 199 8.76 -15.72 1.50
CA SER A 199 8.23 -15.65 2.87
C SER A 199 8.40 -14.26 3.48
N TYR A 200 9.54 -13.59 3.26
CA TYR A 200 9.74 -12.22 3.74
C TYR A 200 8.89 -11.23 2.97
N ARG A 201 8.77 -11.37 1.64
CA ARG A 201 7.87 -10.56 0.83
C ARG A 201 6.42 -10.64 1.33
N GLU A 202 5.91 -11.84 1.59
CA GLU A 202 4.57 -12.03 2.13
C GLU A 202 4.41 -11.36 3.50
N LYS A 203 5.39 -11.49 4.39
CA LYS A 203 5.40 -10.86 5.71
C LYS A 203 5.34 -9.32 5.62
N ILE A 204 6.13 -8.71 4.74
CA ILE A 204 6.13 -7.26 4.49
C ILE A 204 4.79 -6.82 3.90
N CYS A 205 4.32 -7.47 2.84
CA CYS A 205 3.06 -7.12 2.18
C CYS A 205 1.86 -7.26 3.11
N TYR A 206 1.80 -8.33 3.91
CA TYR A 206 0.75 -8.49 4.93
C TYR A 206 0.80 -7.38 6.00
N SER A 207 1.99 -6.97 6.43
CA SER A 207 2.13 -5.88 7.39
C SER A 207 1.67 -4.54 6.81
N ILE A 208 2.00 -4.23 5.55
CA ILE A 208 1.50 -3.04 4.85
C ILE A 208 -0.03 -3.09 4.74
N PHE A 209 -0.57 -4.22 4.28
CA PHE A 209 -2.00 -4.45 4.16
C PHE A 209 -2.74 -4.20 5.48
N CYS A 210 -2.32 -4.83 6.58
CA CYS A 210 -2.91 -4.61 7.89
C CYS A 210 -2.82 -3.15 8.36
N GLY A 211 -1.69 -2.47 8.08
CA GLY A 211 -1.51 -1.06 8.40
C GLY A 211 -2.46 -0.16 7.62
N VAL A 212 -2.64 -0.42 6.34
CA VAL A 212 -3.59 0.31 5.49
C VAL A 212 -5.03 0.08 5.95
N LEU A 213 -5.44 -1.16 6.26
CA LEU A 213 -6.78 -1.44 6.78
C LEU A 213 -7.05 -0.70 8.09
N GLN A 214 -6.07 -0.70 9.00
CA GLN A 214 -6.19 0.04 10.26
C GLN A 214 -6.36 1.54 10.02
N PHE A 215 -5.59 2.14 9.10
CA PHE A 215 -5.72 3.54 8.71
C PHE A 215 -7.10 3.86 8.12
N LEU A 216 -7.64 2.98 7.29
CA LEU A 216 -8.97 3.13 6.68
C LEU A 216 -10.13 2.86 7.67
N GLY A 217 -9.86 2.45 8.89
CA GLY A 217 -10.88 2.10 9.90
C GLY A 217 -11.63 0.82 9.58
N VAL A 218 -11.04 -0.08 8.80
CA VAL A 218 -11.62 -1.38 8.45
C VAL A 218 -11.28 -2.38 9.56
N ASN A 219 -12.21 -2.58 10.48
CA ASN A 219 -12.03 -3.35 11.73
C ASN A 219 -12.31 -4.84 11.55
N ASN A 220 -11.49 -5.61 10.85
CA ASN A 220 -11.64 -7.08 10.80
C ASN A 220 -10.30 -7.81 10.53
N VAL A 221 -9.17 -7.28 11.04
CA VAL A 221 -7.85 -7.96 10.92
C VAL A 221 -7.15 -8.02 12.26
#